data_44f54707d65d356cde00a85dd85d8931
#
_entry.id   44f54707d65d356cde00a85dd85d8931
#
_cell.length_a   1.000
_cell.length_b   1.000
_cell.length_c   1.000
_cell.angle_alpha   90.00
_cell.angle_beta   90.00
_cell.angle_gamma   90.00
#
_symmetry.space_group_name_H-M   'P 1'
#
loop_
_entity.id
_entity.type
_entity.pdbx_description
1 polymer ?
#
loop_
_entity_poly.entity_id
_entity_poly.type
_entity_poly.pdbx_seq_one_letter_code
_entity_poly.pdbx_strand_id
1 'polypeptide(L)'
;DDGKAKSDPDGIPPVPRDQWTPAMKRLAEYIKQFALGTTGRSVGVQLYDDSGLGFAGLCGGETISINVAVMRITDQFQVDQLLIHECAHLKVSDHLTNAFYNECCRIGARLRTLEATL
;
A
#
# COMPACT_ATOMS: atom_id res chain seq x y z
N ASP A 1 -18.69 -7.05 4.39
CA ASP A 1 -18.03 -6.83 4.29
C ASP A 1 -16.95 -6.55 3.52
N ASP A 2 -16.49 -5.63 3.52
CA ASP A 2 -15.53 -5.20 2.80
C ASP A 2 -14.26 -5.81 3.01
N GLY A 3 -13.82 -6.12 4.18
CA GLY A 3 -12.56 -6.68 4.49
C GLY A 3 -12.34 -7.97 3.77
N LYS A 4 -13.38 -8.78 3.67
CA LYS A 4 -13.25 -10.04 3.01
C LYS A 4 -13.02 -9.87 1.53
N ALA A 5 -13.73 -8.96 0.91
CA ALA A 5 -13.55 -8.71 -0.51
C ALA A 5 -12.15 -8.19 -0.78
N LYS A 6 -11.60 -7.41 0.13
CA LYS A 6 -10.27 -6.86 -0.07
C LYS A 6 -9.19 -7.87 0.17
N SER A 7 -9.42 -8.86 1.05
CA SER A 7 -8.41 -9.84 1.34
C SER A 7 -8.36 -10.97 0.32
N ASP A 8 -9.39 -11.09 -0.54
CA ASP A 8 -9.41 -12.14 -1.56
C ASP A 8 -10.22 -11.65 -2.75
N PRO A 9 -9.77 -10.58 -3.42
CA PRO A 9 -10.52 -10.00 -4.52
C PRO A 9 -10.61 -10.99 -5.67
N ASP A 10 -11.82 -11.13 -6.21
CA ASP A 10 -12.09 -11.98 -7.37
C ASP A 10 -11.68 -13.43 -7.16
N GLY A 11 -11.61 -13.89 -5.90
CA GLY A 11 -11.26 -15.26 -5.62
C GLY A 11 -9.80 -15.60 -5.84
N ILE A 12 -8.95 -14.62 -6.09
CA ILE A 12 -7.52 -14.82 -6.31
C ILE A 12 -6.79 -14.56 -5.01
N PRO A 13 -6.05 -15.53 -4.47
CA PRO A 13 -5.36 -15.32 -3.20
C PRO A 13 -4.11 -14.49 -3.39
N PRO A 14 -3.62 -13.85 -2.33
CA PRO A 14 -2.34 -13.17 -2.39
C PRO A 14 -1.20 -14.16 -2.60
N VAL A 15 -0.08 -13.67 -3.09
CA VAL A 15 1.12 -14.48 -3.27
C VAL A 15 1.60 -14.95 -1.91
N PRO A 16 1.80 -16.27 -1.71
CA PRO A 16 2.31 -16.77 -0.43
C PRO A 16 3.69 -16.17 -0.11
N ARG A 17 3.93 -15.92 1.16
CA ARG A 17 5.17 -15.25 1.58
C ARG A 17 6.41 -16.02 1.17
N ASP A 18 6.35 -17.35 1.17
CA ASP A 18 7.51 -18.15 0.81
C ASP A 18 7.82 -18.09 -0.69
N GLN A 19 6.94 -17.47 -1.47
CA GLN A 19 7.17 -17.27 -2.90
C GLN A 19 7.54 -15.83 -3.25
N TRP A 20 7.70 -14.97 -2.25
CA TRP A 20 8.08 -13.59 -2.51
C TRP A 20 9.50 -13.50 -3.03
N THR A 21 9.69 -12.70 -4.08
CA THR A 21 11.02 -12.40 -4.58
C THR A 21 11.73 -11.45 -3.61
N PRO A 22 13.06 -11.29 -3.72
CA PRO A 22 13.76 -10.28 -2.91
C PRO A 22 13.18 -8.88 -3.06
N ALA A 23 12.76 -8.49 -4.26
CA ALA A 23 12.15 -7.18 -4.48
C ALA A 23 10.83 -7.07 -3.73
N MET A 24 10.04 -8.14 -3.71
CA MET A 24 8.78 -8.14 -2.97
C MET A 24 9.01 -8.03 -1.46
N LYS A 25 10.04 -8.69 -0.96
CA LYS A 25 10.38 -8.59 0.47
C LYS A 25 10.80 -7.17 0.84
N ARG A 26 11.60 -6.54 -0.01
CA ARG A 26 12.00 -5.15 0.23
C ARG A 26 10.81 -4.21 0.18
N LEU A 27 9.90 -4.43 -0.79
CA LEU A 27 8.69 -3.62 -0.89
C LEU A 27 7.85 -3.73 0.38
N ALA A 28 7.64 -4.95 0.88
CA ALA A 28 6.83 -5.14 2.07
C ALA A 28 7.43 -4.45 3.29
N GLU A 29 8.74 -4.54 3.44
CA GLU A 29 9.42 -3.88 4.54
C GLU A 29 9.31 -2.36 4.40
N TYR A 30 9.48 -1.85 3.19
CA TYR A 30 9.34 -0.42 2.93
C TYR A 30 7.92 0.07 3.25
N ILE A 31 6.90 -0.69 2.85
CA ILE A 31 5.52 -0.32 3.15
C ILE A 31 5.30 -0.19 4.64
N LYS A 32 5.82 -1.12 5.43
CA LYS A 32 5.67 -1.06 6.89
C LYS A 32 6.35 0.15 7.47
N GLN A 33 7.56 0.46 7.02
CA GLN A 33 8.28 1.63 7.49
C GLN A 33 7.58 2.92 7.06
N PHE A 34 7.08 2.95 5.84
CA PHE A 34 6.38 4.10 5.31
C PHE A 34 5.13 4.39 6.14
N ALA A 35 4.30 3.38 6.36
CA ALA A 35 3.06 3.56 7.11
C ALA A 35 3.34 3.99 8.55
N LEU A 36 4.29 3.34 9.20
CA LEU A 36 4.63 3.66 10.58
C LEU A 36 5.19 5.08 10.67
N GLY A 37 6.07 5.45 9.77
CA GLY A 37 6.72 6.77 9.81
C GLY A 37 5.79 7.92 9.45
N THR A 38 4.81 7.69 8.59
CA THR A 38 3.92 8.76 8.13
C THR A 38 2.60 8.81 8.88
N THR A 39 2.09 7.68 9.34
CA THR A 39 0.77 7.62 9.98
C THR A 39 0.82 7.15 11.42
N GLY A 40 1.95 6.62 11.87
CA GLY A 40 2.06 6.05 13.21
C GLY A 40 1.44 4.68 13.34
N ARG A 41 1.03 4.06 12.25
CA ARG A 41 0.32 2.79 12.30
C ARG A 41 1.16 1.65 11.78
N SER A 42 1.07 0.51 12.46
CA SER A 42 1.63 -0.74 11.95
C SER A 42 0.62 -1.38 11.02
N VAL A 43 1.05 -1.79 9.84
CA VAL A 43 0.16 -2.37 8.85
C VAL A 43 0.64 -3.75 8.45
N GLY A 44 -0.31 -4.59 8.04
CA GLY A 44 0.01 -5.82 7.34
C GLY A 44 0.19 -5.55 5.87
N VAL A 45 0.86 -6.44 5.17
CA VAL A 45 1.10 -6.30 3.73
C VAL A 45 0.71 -7.59 3.04
N GLN A 46 -0.07 -7.46 1.97
CA GLN A 46 -0.38 -8.57 1.08
C GLN A 46 0.04 -8.17 -0.33
N LEU A 47 0.63 -9.10 -1.06
CA LEU A 47 1.06 -8.83 -2.42
C LEU A 47 0.32 -9.76 -3.36
N TYR A 48 -0.14 -9.21 -4.47
CA TYR A 48 -0.82 -9.93 -5.53
C TYR A 48 0.01 -9.81 -6.79
N ASP A 49 -0.12 -10.81 -7.67
CA ASP A 49 0.63 -10.79 -8.92
C ASP A 49 -0.28 -11.35 -10.01
N ASP A 50 -1.23 -10.54 -10.45
CA ASP A 50 -2.18 -10.95 -11.46
C ASP A 50 -2.67 -9.72 -12.21
N SER A 51 -2.27 -9.62 -13.48
CA SER A 51 -2.62 -8.46 -14.29
C SER A 51 -4.11 -8.39 -14.60
N GLY A 52 -4.87 -9.44 -14.32
CA GLY A 52 -6.31 -9.42 -14.51
C GLY A 52 -7.08 -8.79 -13.37
N LEU A 53 -6.41 -8.53 -12.24
CA LEU A 53 -7.06 -7.85 -11.14
C LEU A 53 -7.20 -6.37 -11.45
N GLY A 54 -8.29 -5.77 -10.98
CA GLY A 54 -8.64 -4.39 -11.32
C GLY A 54 -8.02 -3.34 -10.42
N PHE A 55 -6.94 -3.65 -9.70
CA PHE A 55 -6.35 -2.67 -8.79
C PHE A 55 -4.82 -2.73 -8.82
N ALA A 56 -4.20 -1.59 -8.52
CA ALA A 56 -2.77 -1.52 -8.27
C ALA A 56 -2.51 -1.60 -6.76
N GLY A 57 -3.37 -0.98 -5.97
CA GLY A 57 -3.27 -1.02 -4.52
C GLY A 57 -4.63 -0.96 -3.88
N LEU A 58 -4.74 -1.53 -2.69
CA LEU A 58 -5.95 -1.49 -1.87
C LEU A 58 -5.54 -1.29 -0.42
N CYS A 59 -6.41 -0.62 0.33
CA CYS A 59 -6.25 -0.52 1.78
C CYS A 59 -7.54 -1.01 2.42
N GLY A 60 -7.44 -2.03 3.25
CA GLY A 60 -8.60 -2.59 3.96
C GLY A 60 -8.23 -2.91 5.38
N GLY A 61 -8.95 -2.28 6.35
CA GLY A 61 -8.57 -2.40 7.73
C GLY A 61 -7.18 -1.81 7.91
N GLU A 62 -6.26 -2.60 8.45
CA GLU A 62 -4.88 -2.16 8.59
C GLU A 62 -3.96 -2.99 7.72
N THR A 63 -4.43 -3.39 6.56
CA THR A 63 -3.65 -4.14 5.59
C THR A 63 -3.57 -3.36 4.30
N ILE A 64 -2.37 -3.24 3.76
CA ILE A 64 -2.13 -2.62 2.46
C ILE A 64 -1.80 -3.73 1.49
N SER A 65 -2.53 -3.78 0.38
CA SER A 65 -2.36 -4.80 -0.64
C SER A 65 -1.86 -4.13 -1.92
N ILE A 66 -0.82 -4.71 -2.51
CA ILE A 66 -0.22 -4.16 -3.73
C ILE A 66 -0.22 -5.26 -4.78
N ASN A 67 -0.59 -4.90 -6.01
CA ASN A 67 -0.53 -5.82 -7.14
C ASN A 67 0.74 -5.55 -7.93
N VAL A 68 1.73 -6.43 -7.76
CA VAL A 68 3.04 -6.22 -8.37
C VAL A 68 3.04 -6.46 -9.86
N ALA A 69 1.95 -7.00 -10.42
CA ALA A 69 1.87 -7.25 -11.85
C ALA A 69 1.61 -5.97 -12.66
N VAL A 70 1.10 -4.91 -12.01
CA VAL A 70 0.66 -3.72 -12.74
C VAL A 70 1.43 -2.46 -12.36
N MET A 71 2.52 -2.59 -11.58
CA MET A 71 3.35 -1.43 -11.27
C MET A 71 4.79 -1.87 -11.08
N ARG A 72 5.70 -0.92 -11.23
CA ARG A 72 7.13 -1.19 -11.06
C ARG A 72 7.49 -1.01 -9.58
N ILE A 73 7.59 -2.11 -8.87
CA ILE A 73 7.80 -2.06 -7.41
C ILE A 73 9.23 -1.68 -7.03
N THR A 74 10.12 -1.54 -8.00
CA THR A 74 11.47 -1.03 -7.76
C THR A 74 11.58 0.46 -8.10
N ASP A 75 10.51 1.07 -8.58
CA ASP A 75 10.49 2.50 -8.91
C ASP A 75 10.01 3.29 -7.70
N GLN A 76 10.93 3.98 -7.06
CA GLN A 76 10.65 4.72 -5.82
C GLN A 76 9.48 5.67 -5.97
N PHE A 77 9.42 6.40 -7.09
CA PHE A 77 8.37 7.39 -7.28
C PHE A 77 6.99 6.73 -7.37
N GLN A 78 6.88 5.66 -8.17
CA GLN A 78 5.60 4.97 -8.32
C GLN A 78 5.12 4.37 -7.00
N VAL A 79 6.05 3.79 -6.25
CA VAL A 79 5.71 3.19 -4.97
C VAL A 79 5.25 4.26 -3.98
N ASP A 80 5.99 5.35 -3.88
CA ASP A 80 5.64 6.43 -2.95
C ASP A 80 4.29 7.05 -3.31
N GLN A 81 4.05 7.27 -4.59
CA GLN A 81 2.79 7.84 -5.04
C GLN A 81 1.61 6.96 -4.63
N LEU A 82 1.74 5.66 -4.84
CA LEU A 82 0.69 4.73 -4.48
C LEU A 82 0.52 4.65 -2.96
N LEU A 83 1.62 4.62 -2.22
CA LEU A 83 1.55 4.50 -0.77
C LEU A 83 0.96 5.74 -0.10
N ILE A 84 1.21 6.93 -0.65
CA ILE A 84 0.56 8.14 -0.13
C ILE A 84 -0.95 7.96 -0.19
N HIS A 85 -1.45 7.49 -1.33
CA HIS A 85 -2.88 7.29 -1.51
C HIS A 85 -3.42 6.22 -0.55
N GLU A 86 -2.77 5.06 -0.51
CA GLU A 86 -3.29 3.95 0.29
C GLU A 86 -3.14 4.22 1.78
N CYS A 87 -2.06 4.86 2.21
CA CYS A 87 -1.90 5.18 3.62
C CYS A 87 -2.88 6.27 4.08
N ALA A 88 -3.29 7.17 3.18
CA ALA A 88 -4.31 8.14 3.52
C ALA A 88 -5.63 7.46 3.87
N HIS A 89 -5.92 6.32 3.25
CA HIS A 89 -7.12 5.55 3.57
C HIS A 89 -7.09 4.92 4.95
N LEU A 90 -5.93 4.82 5.57
CA LEU A 90 -5.88 4.35 6.97
C LEU A 90 -6.60 5.30 7.91
N LYS A 91 -6.73 6.57 7.52
CA LYS A 91 -7.36 7.57 8.35
C LYS A 91 -8.65 8.10 7.73
N VAL A 92 -8.70 8.22 6.40
CA VAL A 92 -9.86 8.80 5.70
C VAL A 92 -10.27 7.85 4.60
N SER A 93 -11.46 7.26 4.73
CA SER A 93 -11.90 6.24 3.76
C SER A 93 -12.41 6.85 2.46
N ASP A 94 -13.02 8.03 2.51
CA ASP A 94 -13.64 8.63 1.33
C ASP A 94 -12.65 9.56 0.64
N HIS A 95 -12.09 9.12 -0.49
CA HIS A 95 -11.06 9.88 -1.18
C HIS A 95 -11.61 11.03 -2.02
N LEU A 96 -12.91 11.29 -1.95
CA LEU A 96 -13.51 12.44 -2.65
C LEU A 96 -13.68 13.65 -1.73
N THR A 97 -13.05 13.65 -0.56
CA THR A 97 -13.22 14.73 0.41
C THR A 97 -11.95 15.54 0.56
N ASN A 98 -12.10 16.77 1.08
CA ASN A 98 -10.95 17.60 1.44
C ASN A 98 -10.12 16.95 2.53
N ALA A 99 -10.77 16.20 3.44
CA ALA A 99 -10.06 15.49 4.49
C ALA A 99 -9.05 14.50 3.90
N PHE A 100 -9.44 13.78 2.84
CA PHE A 100 -8.52 12.85 2.19
C PHE A 100 -7.35 13.59 1.54
N TYR A 101 -7.65 14.68 0.82
CA TYR A 101 -6.63 15.48 0.19
C TYR A 101 -5.62 16.00 1.22
N ASN A 102 -6.14 16.52 2.34
CA ASN A 102 -5.26 17.04 3.40
C ASN A 102 -4.41 15.94 4.00
N GLU A 103 -4.95 14.73 4.14
CA GLU A 103 -4.18 13.63 4.69
C GLU A 103 -3.07 13.21 3.72
N CYS A 104 -3.35 13.19 2.41
CA CYS A 104 -2.32 12.92 1.42
C CYS A 104 -1.19 13.95 1.50
N CYS A 105 -1.53 15.22 1.64
CA CYS A 105 -0.54 16.28 1.75
C CYS A 105 0.30 16.12 3.02
N ARG A 106 -0.35 15.78 4.13
CA ARG A 106 0.35 15.57 5.41
C ARG A 106 1.35 14.41 5.30
N ILE A 107 0.90 13.31 4.69
CA ILE A 107 1.77 12.14 4.50
C ILE A 107 2.96 12.51 3.61
N GLY A 108 2.69 13.23 2.52
CA GLY A 108 3.77 13.65 1.62
C GLY A 108 4.80 14.52 2.31
N ALA A 109 4.34 15.47 3.14
CA ALA A 109 5.25 16.33 3.88
C ALA A 109 6.05 15.52 4.91
N ARG A 110 5.40 14.59 5.60
CA ARG A 110 6.07 13.75 6.58
C ARG A 110 7.10 12.84 5.93
N LEU A 111 6.80 12.35 4.73
CA LEU A 111 7.69 11.46 4.00
C LEU A 111 9.06 12.08 3.79
N ARG A 112 9.12 13.42 3.61
CA ARG A 112 10.39 14.08 3.41
C ARG A 112 11.33 13.96 4.60
N THR A 113 10.80 13.68 5.78
CA THR A 113 11.61 13.57 6.99
C THR A 113 12.08 12.14 7.25
N LEU A 114 11.59 11.17 6.49
CA LEU A 114 11.98 9.78 6.68
C LEU A 114 13.26 9.50 5.91
N GLU A 115 14.06 8.59 6.46
CA GLU A 115 15.28 8.14 5.80
C GLU A 115 15.09 6.80 5.11
N ALA A 116 13.85 6.32 5.02
CA ALA A 116 13.57 5.03 4.42
C ALA A 116 13.60 5.14 2.90
N THR A 117 14.13 4.12 2.25
CA THR A 117 14.10 3.99 0.80
C THR A 117 13.85 2.52 0.46
N LEU A 118 13.39 2.30 -0.74
CA LEU A 118 13.21 0.93 -1.23
C LEU A 118 14.55 0.20 -1.32
#